data_f87f47fc11c614b8d10b00568b5478a5
#
_entry.id   f87f47fc11c614b8d10b00568b5478a5
#
_cell.length_a   1.000
_cell.length_b   1.000
_cell.length_c   1.000
_cell.angle_alpha   90.00
_cell.angle_beta   90.00
_cell.angle_gamma   90.00
#
_symmetry.space_group_name_H-M   'P 1'
#
loop_
_entity.id
_entity.type
_entity.pdbx_description
1 polymer ?
#
loop_
_entity_poly.entity_id
_entity_poly.type
_entity_poly.pdbx_seq_one_letter_code
_entity_poly.pdbx_strand_id
1 'polypeptide(L)'
;ADAKRAIGRAAADLVESGQSVLLDVGSTTLQVARALVAREDLVDVTVITNGLTLALELERAMPRFTVVVTGGTLRALQHSLVDPLATVVLDRLHPDVAFIGCNGIDVDRGVTNVNLPEAEVKRRMVAASARTVVVADGAKLGRTHLGAVAPLDLVDTLLTDADADPHEVARLRDAGLRVVAAGGSPGAGRP
;
A
#
# COMPACT_ATOMS: atom_id res chain seq x y z
N ALA A 1 -9.22 -13.79 3.23
CA ALA A 1 -10.02 -12.61 2.82
C ALA A 1 -10.17 -11.62 3.99
N ASP A 2 -10.42 -12.09 5.21
CA ASP A 2 -10.67 -11.25 6.39
C ASP A 2 -9.43 -10.44 6.82
N ALA A 3 -8.26 -11.05 6.80
CA ALA A 3 -6.99 -10.40 7.07
C ALA A 3 -6.79 -9.14 6.20
N LYS A 4 -6.98 -9.28 4.89
CA LYS A 4 -6.83 -8.14 3.96
C LYS A 4 -7.88 -7.05 4.18
N ARG A 5 -9.10 -7.42 4.57
CA ARG A 5 -10.15 -6.44 4.94
C ARG A 5 -9.76 -5.67 6.21
N ALA A 6 -9.22 -6.36 7.21
CA ALA A 6 -8.75 -5.71 8.44
C ALA A 6 -7.60 -4.73 8.15
N ILE A 7 -6.61 -5.14 7.33
CA ILE A 7 -5.52 -4.28 6.88
C ILE A 7 -6.08 -3.08 6.11
N GLY A 8 -7.03 -3.29 5.20
CA GLY A 8 -7.66 -2.22 4.42
C GLY A 8 -8.34 -1.16 5.30
N ARG A 9 -9.06 -1.57 6.33
CA ARG A 9 -9.67 -0.64 7.31
C ARG A 9 -8.61 0.13 8.08
N ALA A 10 -7.62 -0.55 8.64
CA ALA A 10 -6.53 0.09 9.36
C ALA A 10 -5.74 1.09 8.50
N ALA A 11 -5.58 0.80 7.21
CA ALA A 11 -4.97 1.73 6.25
C ALA A 11 -5.87 2.96 6.00
N ALA A 12 -7.16 2.76 5.79
CA ALA A 12 -8.11 3.85 5.58
C ALA A 12 -8.23 4.79 6.79
N ASP A 13 -8.04 4.26 8.02
CA ASP A 13 -8.05 5.06 9.24
C ASP A 13 -6.85 6.03 9.35
N LEU A 14 -5.81 5.83 8.55
CA LEU A 14 -4.65 6.73 8.48
C LEU A 14 -4.85 7.92 7.54
N VAL A 15 -5.96 7.96 6.79
CA VAL A 15 -6.24 8.99 5.79
C VAL A 15 -7.17 10.05 6.37
N GLU A 16 -6.83 11.30 6.10
CA GLU A 16 -7.60 12.47 6.49
C GLU A 16 -8.15 13.22 5.27
N SER A 17 -9.24 13.95 5.46
CA SER A 17 -9.80 14.82 4.42
C SER A 17 -8.78 15.83 3.91
N GLY A 18 -8.79 16.10 2.61
CA GLY A 18 -7.86 17.01 1.94
C GLY A 18 -6.52 16.39 1.57
N GLN A 19 -6.23 15.15 1.96
CA GLN A 19 -4.96 14.48 1.63
C GLN A 19 -4.94 13.91 0.21
N SER A 20 -3.72 13.75 -0.31
CA SER A 20 -3.42 12.99 -1.52
C SER A 20 -2.88 11.60 -1.15
N VAL A 21 -3.52 10.58 -1.71
CA VAL A 21 -3.27 9.17 -1.42
C VAL A 21 -2.86 8.46 -2.70
N LEU A 22 -1.75 7.74 -2.67
CA LEU A 22 -1.32 6.90 -3.76
C LEU A 22 -1.60 5.44 -3.40
N LEU A 23 -2.37 4.76 -4.25
CA LEU A 23 -2.69 3.35 -4.10
C LEU A 23 -2.05 2.52 -5.21
N ASP A 24 -1.19 1.62 -4.81
CA ASP A 24 -0.63 0.57 -5.66
C ASP A 24 -1.65 -0.53 -5.97
N VAL A 25 -1.38 -1.34 -6.97
CA VAL A 25 -2.21 -2.50 -7.34
C VAL A 25 -2.04 -3.66 -6.38
N GLY A 26 -3.09 -4.44 -6.22
CA GLY A 26 -3.04 -5.68 -5.45
C GLY A 26 -4.34 -5.97 -4.72
N SER A 27 -4.48 -7.21 -4.25
CA SER A 27 -5.69 -7.64 -3.55
C SER A 27 -5.83 -7.01 -2.15
N THR A 28 -4.73 -6.62 -1.51
CA THR A 28 -4.75 -5.92 -0.22
C THR A 28 -5.05 -4.44 -0.42
N THR A 29 -4.41 -3.79 -1.38
CA THR A 29 -4.66 -2.39 -1.73
C THR A 29 -6.08 -2.17 -2.28
N LEU A 30 -6.68 -3.16 -2.94
CA LEU A 30 -8.10 -3.12 -3.28
C LEU A 30 -9.00 -3.05 -2.03
N GLN A 31 -8.63 -3.72 -0.93
CA GLN A 31 -9.36 -3.58 0.33
C GLN A 31 -9.15 -2.19 0.96
N VAL A 32 -7.99 -1.57 0.77
CA VAL A 32 -7.78 -0.16 1.17
C VAL A 32 -8.73 0.75 0.38
N ALA A 33 -8.80 0.60 -0.95
CA ALA A 33 -9.72 1.37 -1.79
C ALA A 33 -11.17 1.23 -1.32
N ARG A 34 -11.64 0.02 -1.07
CA ARG A 34 -12.98 -0.27 -0.55
C ARG A 34 -13.25 0.37 0.80
N ALA A 35 -12.28 0.30 1.70
CA ALA A 35 -12.39 0.91 3.02
C ALA A 35 -12.43 2.44 2.93
N LEU A 36 -11.65 3.07 2.05
CA LEU A 36 -11.71 4.50 1.78
C LEU A 36 -13.08 4.93 1.24
N VAL A 37 -13.62 4.17 0.28
CA VAL A 37 -14.96 4.45 -0.28
C VAL A 37 -16.03 4.40 0.79
N ALA A 38 -15.93 3.48 1.74
CA ALA A 38 -16.86 3.32 2.86
C ALA A 38 -16.73 4.42 3.95
N ARG A 39 -15.66 5.20 3.96
CA ARG A 39 -15.43 6.34 4.85
C ARG A 39 -16.17 7.56 4.33
N GLU A 40 -17.46 7.68 4.64
CA GLU A 40 -18.34 8.79 4.19
C GLU A 40 -17.93 10.16 4.77
N ASP A 41 -17.17 10.16 5.86
CA ASP A 41 -16.59 11.34 6.50
C ASP A 41 -15.43 11.96 5.73
N LEU A 42 -14.78 11.21 4.84
CA LEU A 42 -13.70 11.71 4.03
C LEU A 42 -14.20 12.54 2.85
N VAL A 43 -13.68 13.77 2.73
CA VAL A 43 -13.97 14.70 1.63
C VAL A 43 -12.67 15.30 1.09
N ASP A 44 -12.70 15.74 -0.17
CA ASP A 44 -11.59 16.39 -0.86
C ASP A 44 -10.30 15.54 -0.90
N VAL A 45 -10.44 14.22 -0.92
CA VAL A 45 -9.30 13.31 -1.04
C VAL A 45 -8.96 13.10 -2.52
N THR A 46 -7.70 13.27 -2.86
CA THR A 46 -7.18 12.91 -4.19
C THR A 46 -6.53 11.54 -4.13
N VAL A 47 -7.06 10.56 -4.87
CA VAL A 47 -6.46 9.21 -4.92
C VAL A 47 -5.82 8.98 -6.29
N ILE A 48 -4.54 8.66 -6.28
CA ILE A 48 -3.75 8.32 -7.47
C ILE A 48 -3.54 6.81 -7.48
N THR A 49 -3.79 6.15 -8.60
CA THR A 49 -3.56 4.70 -8.74
C THR A 49 -3.11 4.32 -10.15
N ASN A 50 -2.32 3.27 -10.23
CA ASN A 50 -1.98 2.58 -11.48
C ASN A 50 -2.82 1.32 -11.72
N GLY A 51 -3.89 1.11 -10.93
CA GLY A 51 -4.77 -0.05 -11.02
C GLY A 51 -6.13 0.28 -11.58
N LEU A 52 -6.53 -0.31 -12.72
CA LEU A 52 -7.85 -0.08 -13.32
C LEU A 52 -8.99 -0.55 -12.42
N THR A 53 -8.84 -1.70 -11.78
CA THR A 53 -9.85 -2.22 -10.85
C THR A 53 -10.01 -1.30 -9.63
N LEU A 54 -8.91 -0.74 -9.12
CA LEU A 54 -8.95 0.22 -8.02
C LEU A 54 -9.63 1.52 -8.45
N ALA A 55 -9.32 2.02 -9.65
CA ALA A 55 -9.93 3.24 -10.16
C ALA A 55 -11.45 3.13 -10.26
N LEU A 56 -11.96 2.00 -10.79
CA LEU A 56 -13.39 1.72 -10.88
C LEU A 56 -14.06 1.59 -9.50
N GLU A 57 -13.38 1.01 -8.51
CA GLU A 57 -13.89 0.95 -7.14
C GLU A 57 -13.98 2.35 -6.52
N LEU A 58 -12.95 3.18 -6.72
CA LEU A 58 -12.86 4.54 -6.19
C LEU A 58 -13.85 5.52 -6.84
N GLU A 59 -14.25 5.29 -8.10
CA GLU A 59 -15.27 6.06 -8.80
C GLU A 59 -16.55 6.21 -7.97
N ARG A 60 -16.90 5.19 -7.18
CA ARG A 60 -18.08 5.17 -6.29
C ARG A 60 -18.05 6.25 -5.21
N ALA A 61 -16.88 6.81 -4.90
CA ALA A 61 -16.75 7.91 -3.93
C ALA A 61 -16.77 9.30 -4.56
N MET A 62 -16.85 9.41 -5.89
CA MET A 62 -16.97 10.72 -6.55
C MET A 62 -18.34 11.35 -6.28
N PRO A 63 -18.44 12.69 -6.12
CA PRO A 63 -17.36 13.68 -6.28
C PRO A 63 -16.54 13.95 -5.00
N ARG A 64 -16.75 13.23 -3.89
CA ARG A 64 -15.98 13.42 -2.65
C ARG A 64 -14.48 13.16 -2.86
N PHE A 65 -14.16 12.26 -3.77
CA PHE A 65 -12.79 11.96 -4.18
C PHE A 65 -12.52 12.44 -5.60
N THR A 66 -11.30 12.93 -5.81
CA THR A 66 -10.71 13.05 -7.15
C THR A 66 -9.89 11.81 -7.42
N VAL A 67 -10.16 11.10 -8.51
CA VAL A 67 -9.44 9.88 -8.88
C VAL A 67 -8.53 10.16 -10.07
N VAL A 68 -7.23 9.93 -9.90
CA VAL A 68 -6.21 10.09 -10.93
C VAL A 68 -5.66 8.73 -11.30
N VAL A 69 -5.70 8.38 -12.58
CA VAL A 69 -5.09 7.14 -13.10
C VAL A 69 -3.80 7.50 -13.83
N THR A 70 -2.71 6.81 -13.50
CA THR A 70 -1.38 7.14 -14.02
C THR A 70 -1.25 7.02 -15.53
N GLY A 71 -2.09 6.18 -16.16
CA GLY A 71 -1.80 5.73 -17.52
C GLY A 71 -0.66 4.71 -17.52
N GLY A 72 -0.26 4.29 -18.71
CA GLY A 72 0.81 3.30 -18.89
C GLY A 72 0.41 2.12 -19.75
N THR A 73 1.26 1.10 -19.82
CA THR A 73 1.00 -0.14 -20.55
C THR A 73 0.19 -1.09 -19.67
N LEU A 74 -0.95 -1.57 -20.17
CA LEU A 74 -1.80 -2.50 -19.42
C LEU A 74 -1.16 -3.88 -19.31
N ARG A 75 -0.98 -4.32 -18.08
CA ARG A 75 -0.65 -5.69 -17.73
C ARG A 75 -1.93 -6.41 -17.29
N ALA A 76 -2.35 -7.44 -18.03
CA ALA A 76 -3.62 -8.13 -17.82
C ALA A 76 -3.74 -8.76 -16.42
N LEU A 77 -2.65 -9.35 -15.92
CA LEU A 77 -2.62 -9.84 -14.55
C LEU A 77 -2.64 -8.63 -13.59
N GLN A 78 -3.60 -8.59 -12.67
CA GLN A 78 -3.85 -7.50 -11.73
C GLN A 78 -4.44 -6.21 -12.35
N HIS A 79 -4.67 -6.13 -13.66
CA HIS A 79 -5.11 -4.92 -14.36
C HIS A 79 -4.26 -3.69 -13.99
N SER A 80 -2.93 -3.91 -13.92
CA SER A 80 -1.97 -2.88 -13.57
C SER A 80 -1.46 -2.13 -14.78
N LEU A 81 -1.24 -0.84 -14.60
CA LEU A 81 -0.58 0.02 -15.58
C LEU A 81 0.90 0.16 -15.19
N VAL A 82 1.78 -0.15 -16.14
CA VAL A 82 3.23 -0.18 -15.92
C VAL A 82 3.96 0.68 -16.96
N ASP A 83 5.29 0.72 -16.83
CA ASP A 83 6.19 1.48 -17.70
C ASP A 83 5.99 1.25 -19.21
N PRO A 84 6.50 2.22 -19.99
CA PRO A 84 7.28 3.42 -19.59
C PRO A 84 6.43 4.62 -19.15
N LEU A 85 5.13 4.66 -19.41
CA LEU A 85 4.33 5.87 -19.22
C LEU A 85 3.75 6.02 -17.80
N ALA A 86 3.62 4.93 -17.05
CA ALA A 86 3.08 4.99 -15.69
C ALA A 86 3.97 5.83 -14.76
N THR A 87 5.27 5.76 -14.91
CA THR A 87 6.24 6.49 -14.06
C THR A 87 6.34 7.97 -14.41
N VAL A 88 6.04 8.37 -15.63
CA VAL A 88 6.07 9.79 -16.06
C VAL A 88 5.14 10.67 -15.21
N VAL A 89 3.96 10.15 -14.86
CA VAL A 89 3.01 10.88 -14.01
C VAL A 89 3.52 10.94 -12.57
N LEU A 90 4.06 9.84 -12.05
CA LEU A 90 4.57 9.77 -10.66
C LEU A 90 5.72 10.76 -10.40
N ASP A 91 6.58 11.00 -11.38
CA ASP A 91 7.69 11.95 -11.27
C ASP A 91 7.24 13.43 -11.11
N ARG A 92 5.95 13.69 -11.32
CA ARG A 92 5.34 15.04 -11.22
C ARG A 92 4.41 15.22 -10.02
N LEU A 93 4.31 14.21 -9.16
CA LEU A 93 3.39 14.21 -8.03
C LEU A 93 4.14 14.08 -6.71
N HIS A 94 3.55 14.65 -5.66
CA HIS A 94 4.05 14.54 -4.28
C HIS A 94 2.90 14.14 -3.35
N PRO A 95 2.46 12.87 -3.39
CA PRO A 95 1.38 12.40 -2.53
C PRO A 95 1.77 12.43 -1.05
N ASP A 96 0.78 12.70 -0.17
CA ASP A 96 0.99 12.70 1.28
C ASP A 96 1.29 11.31 1.81
N VAL A 97 0.64 10.28 1.27
CA VAL A 97 0.82 8.90 1.67
C VAL A 97 0.68 7.93 0.49
N ALA A 98 1.57 6.94 0.43
CA ALA A 98 1.44 5.80 -0.47
C ALA A 98 1.13 4.52 0.32
N PHE A 99 0.15 3.76 -0.14
CA PHE A 99 -0.11 2.41 0.31
C PHE A 99 0.41 1.42 -0.73
N ILE A 100 1.45 0.70 -0.38
CA ILE A 100 2.20 -0.18 -1.28
C ILE A 100 1.96 -1.63 -0.90
N GLY A 101 1.48 -2.43 -1.85
CA GLY A 101 1.45 -3.88 -1.74
C GLY A 101 2.79 -4.50 -2.12
N CYS A 102 3.06 -5.72 -1.66
CA CYS A 102 4.29 -6.43 -2.01
C CYS A 102 4.08 -7.95 -2.11
N ASN A 103 5.07 -8.63 -2.67
CA ASN A 103 5.15 -10.09 -2.62
C ASN A 103 6.00 -10.58 -1.44
N GLY A 104 6.92 -9.76 -0.96
CA GLY A 104 7.74 -10.05 0.21
C GLY A 104 8.26 -8.79 0.90
N ILE A 105 8.47 -8.91 2.21
CA ILE A 105 9.16 -7.92 3.04
C ILE A 105 10.06 -8.64 4.02
N ASP A 106 11.34 -8.28 4.02
CA ASP A 106 12.40 -8.93 4.77
C ASP A 106 13.35 -7.91 5.38
N VAL A 107 13.98 -8.26 6.50
CA VAL A 107 14.88 -7.36 7.25
C VAL A 107 16.06 -6.92 6.41
N ASP A 108 16.67 -7.85 5.66
CA ASP A 108 17.90 -7.59 4.92
C ASP A 108 17.66 -7.00 3.53
N ARG A 109 16.55 -7.39 2.89
CA ARG A 109 16.23 -7.04 1.51
C ARG A 109 15.13 -6.00 1.36
N GLY A 110 14.45 -5.65 2.45
CA GLY A 110 13.35 -4.71 2.42
C GLY A 110 12.13 -5.25 1.66
N VAL A 111 11.46 -4.37 0.93
CA VAL A 111 10.25 -4.67 0.16
C VAL A 111 10.63 -5.17 -1.21
N THR A 112 10.06 -6.32 -1.61
CA THR A 112 10.36 -6.96 -2.89
C THR A 112 9.11 -7.41 -3.63
N ASN A 113 9.23 -7.55 -4.95
CA ASN A 113 8.15 -7.95 -5.85
C ASN A 113 8.63 -9.00 -6.85
N VAL A 114 7.73 -9.87 -7.30
CA VAL A 114 8.07 -10.90 -8.30
C VAL A 114 8.22 -10.27 -9.70
N ASN A 115 7.25 -9.43 -10.09
CA ASN A 115 7.22 -8.80 -11.41
C ASN A 115 8.07 -7.54 -11.44
N LEU A 116 9.05 -7.47 -12.34
CA LEU A 116 9.99 -6.35 -12.42
C LEU A 116 9.34 -5.03 -12.88
N PRO A 117 8.49 -4.99 -13.91
CA PRO A 117 7.77 -3.78 -14.27
C PRO A 117 6.93 -3.19 -13.13
N GLU A 118 6.24 -4.03 -12.35
CA GLU A 118 5.50 -3.58 -11.17
C GLU A 118 6.43 -3.11 -10.05
N ALA A 119 7.56 -3.78 -9.84
CA ALA A 119 8.56 -3.36 -8.86
C ALA A 119 9.07 -1.94 -9.16
N GLU A 120 9.32 -1.62 -10.43
CA GLU A 120 9.76 -0.27 -10.84
C GLU A 120 8.70 0.79 -10.55
N VAL A 121 7.43 0.52 -10.89
CA VAL A 121 6.34 1.46 -10.57
C VAL A 121 6.21 1.68 -9.06
N LYS A 122 6.25 0.61 -8.26
CA LYS A 122 6.21 0.70 -6.80
C LYS A 122 7.39 1.50 -6.24
N ARG A 123 8.58 1.33 -6.79
CA ARG A 123 9.77 2.09 -6.40
C ARG A 123 9.57 3.59 -6.64
N ARG A 124 8.99 3.97 -7.78
CA ARG A 124 8.64 5.37 -8.09
C ARG A 124 7.56 5.90 -7.16
N MET A 125 6.57 5.09 -6.82
CA MET A 125 5.53 5.45 -5.85
C MET A 125 6.12 5.78 -4.47
N VAL A 126 7.04 4.95 -3.99
CA VAL A 126 7.76 5.19 -2.72
C VAL A 126 8.56 6.49 -2.79
N ALA A 127 9.32 6.69 -3.87
CA ALA A 127 10.15 7.88 -4.04
C ALA A 127 9.34 9.20 -4.15
N ALA A 128 8.12 9.13 -4.71
CA ALA A 128 7.26 10.30 -4.90
C ALA A 128 6.55 10.74 -3.61
N SER A 129 6.30 9.83 -2.67
CA SER A 129 5.38 10.04 -1.54
C SER A 129 6.09 10.53 -0.29
N ALA A 130 5.43 11.40 0.48
CA ALA A 130 5.95 11.90 1.74
C ALA A 130 6.01 10.81 2.82
N ARG A 131 5.06 9.88 2.80
CA ARG A 131 4.99 8.74 3.73
C ARG A 131 4.66 7.45 2.98
N THR A 132 5.35 6.37 3.31
CA THR A 132 5.14 5.04 2.73
C THR A 132 4.59 4.08 3.77
N VAL A 133 3.43 3.50 3.48
CA VAL A 133 2.80 2.45 4.27
C VAL A 133 2.73 1.17 3.44
N VAL A 134 3.43 0.15 3.86
CA VAL A 134 3.33 -1.17 3.23
C VAL A 134 2.13 -1.91 3.81
N VAL A 135 1.29 -2.48 2.95
CA VAL A 135 0.11 -3.26 3.32
C VAL A 135 0.28 -4.70 2.84
N ALA A 136 0.57 -5.60 3.76
CA ALA A 136 0.92 -6.98 3.43
C ALA A 136 0.38 -7.95 4.49
N ASP A 137 -0.26 -9.04 4.03
CA ASP A 137 -0.63 -10.13 4.94
C ASP A 137 0.62 -10.86 5.46
N GLY A 138 0.48 -11.53 6.60
CA GLY A 138 1.58 -12.21 7.30
C GLY A 138 2.34 -13.22 6.45
N ALA A 139 1.72 -13.78 5.41
CA ALA A 139 2.38 -14.70 4.49
C ALA A 139 3.49 -14.06 3.65
N LYS A 140 3.61 -12.72 3.66
CA LYS A 140 4.63 -11.96 2.93
C LYS A 140 5.86 -11.65 3.77
N LEU A 141 5.76 -11.73 5.10
CA LEU A 141 6.85 -11.43 6.02
C LEU A 141 7.96 -12.49 5.92
N GLY A 142 9.22 -12.07 5.99
CA GLY A 142 10.38 -12.93 5.85
C GLY A 142 10.63 -13.47 4.44
N ARG A 143 9.88 -13.00 3.43
CA ARG A 143 10.05 -13.43 2.03
C ARG A 143 10.79 -12.38 1.21
N THR A 144 11.62 -12.87 0.31
CA THR A 144 12.39 -12.07 -0.66
C THR A 144 12.11 -12.54 -2.08
N HIS A 145 11.93 -11.59 -2.99
CA HIS A 145 11.72 -11.84 -4.41
C HIS A 145 12.69 -11.02 -5.27
N LEU A 146 12.73 -11.30 -6.57
CA LEU A 146 13.73 -10.79 -7.51
C LEU A 146 13.76 -9.25 -7.61
N GLY A 147 12.60 -8.62 -7.66
CA GLY A 147 12.49 -7.17 -7.89
C GLY A 147 12.57 -6.38 -6.58
N ALA A 148 13.61 -5.58 -6.40
CA ALA A 148 13.72 -4.66 -5.27
C ALA A 148 12.76 -3.48 -5.44
N VAL A 149 12.00 -3.16 -4.40
CA VAL A 149 11.09 -2.01 -4.36
C VAL A 149 11.66 -0.91 -3.47
N ALA A 150 11.92 -1.21 -2.20
CA ALA A 150 12.44 -0.24 -1.24
C ALA A 150 13.20 -0.93 -0.10
N PRO A 151 14.30 -0.34 0.39
CA PRO A 151 14.88 -0.76 1.66
C PRO A 151 13.94 -0.40 2.82
N LEU A 152 14.11 -1.03 3.99
CA LEU A 152 13.20 -0.81 5.13
C LEU A 152 13.19 0.62 5.64
N ASP A 153 14.29 1.35 5.53
CA ASP A 153 14.41 2.74 5.99
C ASP A 153 13.58 3.75 5.17
N LEU A 154 13.09 3.35 4.00
CA LEU A 154 12.11 4.11 3.22
C LEU A 154 10.65 3.72 3.50
N VAL A 155 10.42 2.82 4.44
CA VAL A 155 9.07 2.39 4.86
C VAL A 155 8.76 2.95 6.24
N ASP A 156 7.73 3.76 6.37
CA ASP A 156 7.33 4.35 7.66
C ASP A 156 6.55 3.37 8.52
N THR A 157 5.69 2.58 7.89
CA THR A 157 4.82 1.63 8.61
C THR A 157 4.53 0.40 7.76
N LEU A 158 4.53 -0.76 8.39
CA LEU A 158 3.91 -1.98 7.86
C LEU A 158 2.58 -2.23 8.58
N LEU A 159 1.50 -2.33 7.79
CA LEU A 159 0.22 -2.87 8.26
C LEU A 159 0.14 -4.33 7.83
N THR A 160 0.00 -5.21 8.80
CA THR A 160 -0.15 -6.66 8.58
C THR A 160 -1.35 -7.19 9.37
N ASP A 161 -1.68 -8.45 9.23
CA ASP A 161 -2.77 -9.06 10.01
C ASP A 161 -2.29 -9.59 11.36
N ALA A 162 -3.27 -9.89 12.23
CA ALA A 162 -3.01 -10.36 13.59
C ALA A 162 -2.39 -11.77 13.64
N ASP A 163 -2.52 -12.54 12.57
CA ASP A 163 -2.03 -13.92 12.47
C ASP A 163 -0.62 -13.99 11.87
N ALA A 164 0.01 -12.84 11.61
CA ALA A 164 1.39 -12.77 11.13
C ALA A 164 2.35 -13.42 12.14
N ASP A 165 3.36 -14.15 11.65
CA ASP A 165 4.36 -14.80 12.49
C ASP A 165 5.00 -13.80 13.47
N PRO A 166 4.82 -13.98 14.80
CA PRO A 166 5.35 -13.07 15.80
C PRO A 166 6.87 -12.91 15.73
N HIS A 167 7.58 -13.95 15.30
CA HIS A 167 9.03 -13.90 15.14
C HIS A 167 9.44 -12.95 14.01
N GLU A 168 8.79 -13.03 12.85
CA GLU A 168 9.05 -12.12 11.74
C GLU A 168 8.63 -10.67 12.07
N VAL A 169 7.52 -10.51 12.78
CA VAL A 169 7.08 -9.18 13.28
C VAL A 169 8.13 -8.59 14.22
N ALA A 170 8.67 -9.39 15.15
CA ALA A 170 9.72 -8.95 16.08
C ALA A 170 10.99 -8.54 15.34
N ARG A 171 11.46 -9.35 14.39
CA ARG A 171 12.64 -9.04 13.57
C ARG A 171 12.52 -7.70 12.84
N LEU A 172 11.36 -7.45 12.23
CA LEU A 172 11.11 -6.20 11.52
C LEU A 172 11.07 -4.99 12.46
N ARG A 173 10.49 -5.15 13.65
CA ARG A 173 10.48 -4.10 14.71
C ARG A 173 11.87 -3.83 15.24
N ASP A 174 12.68 -4.86 15.49
CA ASP A 174 14.06 -4.73 15.95
C ASP A 174 14.95 -4.02 14.91
N ALA A 175 14.61 -4.17 13.63
CA ALA A 175 15.24 -3.41 12.54
C ALA A 175 14.74 -1.96 12.41
N GLY A 176 13.85 -1.50 13.30
CA GLY A 176 13.36 -0.12 13.36
C GLY A 176 12.05 0.15 12.61
N LEU A 177 11.44 -0.86 11.99
CA LEU A 177 10.18 -0.69 11.28
C LEU A 177 8.98 -0.63 12.24
N ARG A 178 8.12 0.37 12.08
CA ARG A 178 6.83 0.39 12.78
C ARG A 178 5.90 -0.66 12.17
N VAL A 179 5.57 -1.71 12.95
CA VAL A 179 4.66 -2.78 12.52
C VAL A 179 3.38 -2.74 13.34
N VAL A 180 2.25 -2.61 12.66
CA VAL A 180 0.91 -2.58 13.23
C VAL A 180 0.12 -3.79 12.73
N ALA A 181 -0.35 -4.62 13.66
CA ALA A 181 -1.20 -5.76 13.36
C ALA A 181 -2.68 -5.32 13.37
N ALA A 182 -3.33 -5.42 12.21
CA ALA A 182 -4.74 -5.10 12.04
C ALA A 182 -5.64 -6.27 12.46
N GLY A 183 -6.75 -5.97 13.15
CA GLY A 183 -7.75 -6.98 13.56
C GLY A 183 -7.44 -7.72 14.86
N GLY A 184 -6.32 -7.42 15.52
CA GLY A 184 -6.09 -7.85 16.90
C GLY A 184 -6.94 -7.00 17.84
N SER A 185 -7.60 -7.63 18.83
CA SER A 185 -8.20 -6.89 19.95
C SER A 185 -7.14 -5.98 20.55
N PRO A 186 -7.49 -4.76 21.02
CA PRO A 186 -6.54 -3.93 21.75
C PRO A 186 -6.17 -4.66 23.05
N GLY A 187 -5.19 -5.56 22.94
CA GLY A 187 -4.67 -6.38 24.03
C GLY A 187 -3.60 -5.61 24.76
N ALA A 188 -3.97 -5.12 25.94
CA ALA A 188 -3.13 -4.99 27.15
C ALA A 188 -1.63 -4.73 26.90
N GLY A 189 -1.31 -3.51 26.53
CA GLY A 189 -0.01 -2.91 26.83
C GLY A 189 -0.21 -1.87 27.90
N ARG A 190 -0.14 -2.27 29.17
CA ARG A 190 0.04 -1.42 30.35
C ARG A 190 1.15 -2.02 31.19
N PRO A 191 1.76 -1.21 31.99
CA PRO A 191 2.54 0.04 31.77
C PRO A 191 4.03 -0.24 31.78
#